data_acff2be3a26265e02309edf7980ffed9
#
_entry.id   acff2be3a26265e02309edf7980ffed9
#
_cell.length_a   1.000
_cell.length_b   1.000
_cell.length_c   1.000
_cell.angle_alpha   90.00
_cell.angle_beta   90.00
_cell.angle_gamma   90.00
#
_symmetry.space_group_name_H-M   'P 1'
#
loop_
_entity.id
_entity.type
_entity.pdbx_description
1 polymer ?
#
loop_
_entity_poly.entity_id
_entity_poly.type
_entity_poly.pdbx_seq_one_letter_code
_entity_poly.pdbx_strand_id
1 'polypeptide(L)'
;GAGRRKWAATPKERRGSLLFLVASLVLVVALIPYGPLLAAICLMAAAAWTGRVRTAPALSGPDDAQVQRLQSLYEALVPYFSVPEDPSPLFAHGGEWDKAFTSYAFDGDGRIAHLVMRYPAYFTDGETASRARIEQVLHAKSGRGREYHFAWDEEGNTLAVTVLPPLPTDIAAQRFVTAPGETVLGFTDPTAVQRTLPVADGDEQRDVPPVVWRTGIRSTEPHLLVLGRPGSGTTTLLRSVALQALQYGDVVIVEGSGTGDYACLTGREGVLAVECGLAGALASLEWAAHETERRLIAANRARQAGHPPPDDTRRPLWILLDRPSVLGHLAAADGHRDPQSLLQVPLRHGRAAGVTVVVAEQFDGVDGL
;
A
#
# COMPACT_ATOMS: atom_id res chain seq x y z
N GLY A 1 49.58 58.22 8.66
CA GLY A 1 50.59 58.12 9.72
C GLY A 1 50.16 57.45 11.01
N ALA A 2 48.87 57.57 11.44
CA ALA A 2 48.41 57.09 12.75
C ALA A 2 48.30 55.54 12.84
N GLY A 3 47.95 54.86 11.76
CA GLY A 3 47.80 53.39 11.72
C GLY A 3 49.16 52.64 11.88
N ARG A 4 50.21 53.20 11.28
CA ARG A 4 51.56 52.63 11.34
C ARG A 4 52.16 52.65 12.75
N ARG A 5 51.86 53.72 13.54
CA ARG A 5 52.32 53.85 14.95
C ARG A 5 51.59 52.90 15.90
N LYS A 6 50.30 52.68 15.71
CA LYS A 6 49.52 51.70 16.49
C LYS A 6 49.96 50.27 16.22
N TRP A 7 50.33 49.97 14.97
CA TRP A 7 50.81 48.64 14.61
C TRP A 7 52.17 48.28 15.22
N ALA A 8 53.05 49.26 15.35
CA ALA A 8 54.37 49.08 15.96
C ALA A 8 54.30 48.84 17.50
N ALA A 9 53.22 49.31 18.14
CA ALA A 9 53.02 49.19 19.58
C ALA A 9 52.35 47.85 20.01
N THR A 10 51.91 46.99 19.06
CA THR A 10 51.21 45.72 19.36
C THR A 10 52.25 44.63 19.65
N PRO A 11 52.08 43.84 20.74
CA PRO A 11 52.98 42.72 21.07
C PRO A 11 53.10 41.74 19.93
N LYS A 12 54.31 41.18 19.69
CA LYS A 12 54.59 40.29 18.53
C LYS A 12 53.64 39.09 18.47
N GLU A 13 53.21 38.58 19.63
CA GLU A 13 52.28 37.42 19.73
C GLU A 13 50.85 37.69 19.23
N ARG A 14 50.37 38.93 19.27
CA ARG A 14 49.04 39.32 18.81
C ARG A 14 49.02 39.86 17.35
N ARG A 15 50.17 40.02 16.72
CA ARG A 15 50.25 40.52 15.33
C ARG A 15 49.74 39.51 14.32
N GLY A 16 49.98 38.22 14.60
CA GLY A 16 49.48 37.11 13.76
C GLY A 16 47.93 37.01 13.72
N SER A 17 47.32 37.09 14.88
CA SER A 17 45.85 37.04 14.99
C SER A 17 45.16 38.27 14.42
N LEU A 18 45.79 39.44 14.57
CA LEU A 18 45.26 40.70 14.00
C LEU A 18 45.38 40.75 12.46
N LEU A 19 46.51 40.27 11.91
CA LEU A 19 46.69 40.09 10.48
C LEU A 19 45.69 39.09 9.89
N PHE A 20 45.48 37.98 10.61
CA PHE A 20 44.49 36.95 10.20
C PHE A 20 43.07 37.55 10.19
N LEU A 21 42.69 38.34 11.19
CA LEU A 21 41.40 38.97 11.30
C LEU A 21 41.17 40.04 10.19
N VAL A 22 42.18 40.82 9.90
CA VAL A 22 42.12 41.81 8.80
C VAL A 22 42.07 41.11 7.44
N ALA A 23 42.90 40.07 7.23
CA ALA A 23 42.88 39.30 6.00
C ALA A 23 41.54 38.56 5.80
N SER A 24 40.96 37.99 6.84
CA SER A 24 39.65 37.37 6.82
C SER A 24 38.56 38.37 6.50
N LEU A 25 38.60 39.59 7.08
CA LEU A 25 37.63 40.64 6.81
C LEU A 25 37.71 41.11 5.34
N VAL A 26 38.93 41.32 4.81
CA VAL A 26 39.17 41.67 3.42
C VAL A 26 38.66 40.58 2.47
N LEU A 27 38.91 39.33 2.80
CA LEU A 27 38.42 38.17 2.03
C LEU A 27 36.89 38.11 2.01
N VAL A 28 36.24 38.29 3.15
CA VAL A 28 34.78 38.34 3.25
C VAL A 28 34.20 39.47 2.43
N VAL A 29 34.75 40.69 2.52
CA VAL A 29 34.28 41.83 1.76
C VAL A 29 34.50 41.63 0.25
N ALA A 30 35.61 41.03 -0.16
CA ALA A 30 35.90 40.70 -1.55
C ALA A 30 34.96 39.65 -2.13
N LEU A 31 34.45 38.75 -1.27
CA LEU A 31 33.53 37.64 -1.67
C LEU A 31 32.05 38.06 -1.68
N ILE A 32 31.68 39.21 -1.05
CA ILE A 32 30.29 39.71 -1.02
C ILE A 32 29.63 39.77 -2.43
N PRO A 33 30.26 40.32 -3.48
CA PRO A 33 29.66 40.38 -4.80
C PRO A 33 29.46 38.98 -5.45
N TYR A 34 30.19 37.99 -4.98
CA TYR A 34 30.06 36.59 -5.45
C TYR A 34 29.20 35.72 -4.56
N GLY A 35 28.62 36.26 -3.50
CA GLY A 35 27.77 35.55 -2.54
C GLY A 35 26.64 34.76 -3.19
N PRO A 36 25.83 35.36 -4.12
CA PRO A 36 24.79 34.61 -4.80
C PRO A 36 25.31 33.46 -5.68
N LEU A 37 26.45 33.68 -6.33
CA LEU A 37 27.09 32.65 -7.16
C LEU A 37 27.63 31.47 -6.32
N LEU A 38 28.28 31.80 -5.21
CA LEU A 38 28.77 30.77 -4.26
C LEU A 38 27.62 30.01 -3.61
N ALA A 39 26.54 30.69 -3.24
CA ALA A 39 25.34 30.05 -2.73
C ALA A 39 24.71 29.10 -3.76
N ALA A 40 24.63 29.54 -5.03
CA ALA A 40 24.13 28.67 -6.11
C ALA A 40 25.02 27.44 -6.35
N ILE A 41 26.36 27.63 -6.32
CA ILE A 41 27.31 26.47 -6.43
C ILE A 41 27.17 25.53 -5.24
N CYS A 42 27.04 26.04 -4.01
CA CYS A 42 26.84 25.21 -2.83
C CYS A 42 25.49 24.47 -2.88
N LEU A 43 24.41 25.13 -3.34
CA LEU A 43 23.12 24.49 -3.54
C LEU A 43 23.17 23.43 -4.64
N MET A 44 23.82 23.70 -5.76
CA MET A 44 24.02 22.70 -6.82
C MET A 44 24.89 21.53 -6.35
N ALA A 45 25.96 21.80 -5.57
CA ALA A 45 26.79 20.75 -4.99
C ALA A 45 26.01 19.93 -3.96
N ALA A 46 25.19 20.56 -3.11
CA ALA A 46 24.32 19.86 -2.17
C ALA A 46 23.24 19.05 -2.90
N ALA A 47 22.61 19.60 -3.94
CA ALA A 47 21.66 18.89 -4.78
C ALA A 47 22.31 17.71 -5.53
N ALA A 48 23.52 17.91 -6.06
CA ALA A 48 24.29 16.82 -6.67
C ALA A 48 24.73 15.76 -5.65
N TRP A 49 24.95 16.17 -4.40
CA TRP A 49 25.30 15.23 -3.33
C TRP A 49 24.08 14.44 -2.84
N THR A 50 22.95 15.08 -2.66
CA THR A 50 21.69 14.46 -2.27
C THR A 50 21.03 13.67 -3.41
N GLY A 51 21.19 14.16 -4.67
CA GLY A 51 20.74 13.48 -5.88
C GLY A 51 21.67 12.38 -6.38
N ARG A 52 22.84 12.19 -5.77
CA ARG A 52 23.59 10.96 -5.96
C ARG A 52 22.79 9.85 -5.31
N VAL A 53 21.99 9.16 -6.12
CA VAL A 53 21.65 7.78 -5.86
C VAL A 53 22.96 7.14 -5.43
N ARG A 54 23.06 6.69 -4.18
CA ARG A 54 24.19 5.88 -3.73
C ARG A 54 24.29 4.76 -4.73
N THR A 55 25.21 4.90 -5.69
CA THR A 55 25.61 3.80 -6.55
C THR A 55 26.01 2.71 -5.57
N ALA A 56 25.29 1.63 -5.56
CA ALA A 56 25.68 0.45 -4.85
C ALA A 56 27.16 0.19 -5.10
N PRO A 57 27.93 -0.30 -4.11
CA PRO A 57 29.35 -0.57 -4.30
C PRO A 57 29.55 -1.30 -5.60
N ALA A 58 30.56 -0.91 -6.39
CA ALA A 58 30.88 -1.46 -7.69
C ALA A 58 30.80 -2.99 -7.58
N LEU A 59 29.86 -3.57 -8.28
CA LEU A 59 29.49 -4.97 -8.21
C LEU A 59 30.74 -5.79 -8.62
N SER A 60 31.39 -6.35 -7.64
CA SER A 60 32.07 -7.64 -7.85
C SER A 60 30.95 -8.53 -8.40
N GLY A 61 31.18 -9.19 -9.54
CA GLY A 61 30.20 -10.07 -10.16
C GLY A 61 29.58 -11.01 -9.13
N PRO A 62 28.46 -11.63 -9.45
CA PRO A 62 27.77 -12.52 -8.52
C PRO A 62 28.72 -13.62 -8.06
N ASP A 63 28.67 -13.98 -6.80
CA ASP A 63 29.41 -15.13 -6.29
C ASP A 63 28.81 -16.45 -6.86
N ASP A 64 29.53 -17.55 -6.73
CA ASP A 64 29.13 -18.84 -7.32
C ASP A 64 27.73 -19.28 -6.82
N ALA A 65 27.36 -18.99 -5.58
CA ALA A 65 26.04 -19.32 -5.03
C ALA A 65 24.95 -18.46 -5.64
N GLN A 66 25.23 -17.19 -5.89
CA GLN A 66 24.32 -16.26 -6.55
C GLN A 66 24.12 -16.62 -8.02
N VAL A 67 25.21 -17.00 -8.73
CA VAL A 67 25.14 -17.51 -10.12
C VAL A 67 24.27 -18.75 -10.18
N GLN A 68 24.50 -19.71 -9.28
CA GLN A 68 23.70 -20.93 -9.23
C GLN A 68 22.22 -20.63 -8.97
N ARG A 69 21.92 -19.63 -8.15
CA ARG A 69 20.54 -19.20 -7.86
C ARG A 69 19.87 -18.56 -9.06
N LEU A 70 20.58 -17.67 -9.79
CA LEU A 70 20.08 -17.05 -11.01
C LEU A 70 19.85 -18.11 -12.09
N GLN A 71 20.77 -19.08 -12.25
CA GLN A 71 20.62 -20.18 -13.19
C GLN A 71 19.43 -21.08 -12.82
N SER A 72 19.24 -21.41 -11.55
CA SER A 72 18.09 -22.20 -11.08
C SER A 72 16.76 -21.49 -11.32
N LEU A 73 16.72 -20.15 -11.15
CA LEU A 73 15.54 -19.36 -11.45
C LEU A 73 15.25 -19.31 -12.94
N TYR A 74 16.29 -19.12 -13.75
CA TYR A 74 16.19 -19.15 -15.21
C TYR A 74 15.62 -20.47 -15.71
N GLU A 75 16.16 -21.61 -15.27
CA GLU A 75 15.69 -22.95 -15.63
C GLU A 75 14.21 -23.18 -15.21
N ALA A 76 13.78 -22.60 -14.08
CA ALA A 76 12.40 -22.70 -13.64
C ALA A 76 11.43 -21.91 -14.54
N LEU A 77 11.92 -20.90 -15.25
CA LEU A 77 11.12 -20.07 -16.16
C LEU A 77 11.10 -20.60 -17.59
N VAL A 78 12.07 -21.46 -17.98
CA VAL A 78 12.15 -22.04 -19.32
C VAL A 78 10.83 -22.68 -19.79
N PRO A 79 10.10 -23.49 -19.00
CA PRO A 79 8.87 -24.11 -19.45
C PRO A 79 7.75 -23.13 -19.83
N TYR A 80 7.84 -21.88 -19.38
CA TYR A 80 6.81 -20.86 -19.59
C TYR A 80 7.17 -19.89 -20.73
N PHE A 81 8.45 -19.74 -21.03
CA PHE A 81 8.95 -18.77 -22.02
C PHE A 81 9.58 -19.42 -23.25
N SER A 82 9.76 -20.74 -23.26
CA SER A 82 10.36 -21.45 -24.40
C SER A 82 9.27 -21.97 -25.32
N VAL A 83 9.45 -21.75 -26.64
CA VAL A 83 8.65 -22.39 -27.68
C VAL A 83 9.61 -23.07 -28.68
N PRO A 84 9.25 -24.26 -29.17
CA PRO A 84 10.12 -25.04 -30.06
C PRO A 84 10.46 -24.35 -31.41
N GLU A 85 9.58 -23.45 -31.85
CA GLU A 85 9.67 -22.74 -33.13
C GLU A 85 10.60 -21.53 -33.10
N ASP A 86 11.07 -21.10 -31.92
CA ASP A 86 11.95 -19.94 -31.78
C ASP A 86 13.39 -20.32 -32.19
N PRO A 87 13.93 -19.76 -33.28
CA PRO A 87 15.31 -20.10 -33.75
C PRO A 87 16.41 -19.54 -32.85
N SER A 88 16.08 -18.58 -31.97
CA SER A 88 17.03 -17.92 -31.04
C SER A 88 16.39 -17.64 -29.69
N PRO A 89 16.01 -18.70 -28.97
CA PRO A 89 15.21 -18.56 -27.75
C PRO A 89 15.98 -17.83 -26.66
N LEU A 90 15.32 -16.85 -26.05
CA LEU A 90 15.84 -16.16 -24.88
C LEU A 90 15.88 -17.10 -23.67
N PHE A 91 14.94 -18.07 -23.60
CA PHE A 91 14.86 -19.12 -22.59
C PHE A 91 14.94 -20.48 -23.27
N ALA A 92 15.97 -21.25 -22.94
CA ALA A 92 16.17 -22.62 -23.44
C ALA A 92 16.76 -23.49 -22.32
N HIS A 93 16.43 -24.79 -22.34
CA HIS A 93 17.04 -25.75 -21.42
C HIS A 93 18.57 -25.80 -21.62
N GLY A 94 19.32 -25.65 -20.54
CA GLY A 94 20.77 -25.53 -20.57
C GLY A 94 21.31 -24.21 -21.12
N GLY A 95 20.45 -23.22 -21.31
CA GLY A 95 20.87 -21.85 -21.67
C GLY A 95 21.43 -21.09 -20.50
N GLU A 96 21.91 -19.88 -20.75
CA GLU A 96 22.55 -19.01 -19.78
C GLU A 96 21.58 -17.89 -19.35
N TRP A 97 21.50 -17.62 -18.06
CA TRP A 97 20.60 -16.63 -17.46
C TRP A 97 20.95 -15.18 -17.84
N ASP A 98 22.22 -14.88 -18.14
CA ASP A 98 22.76 -13.53 -18.37
C ASP A 98 22.14 -12.82 -19.58
N LYS A 99 21.63 -13.56 -20.57
CA LYS A 99 20.89 -12.99 -21.70
C LYS A 99 19.50 -12.53 -21.36
N ALA A 100 18.86 -13.22 -20.40
CA ALA A 100 17.49 -12.93 -19.98
C ALA A 100 17.44 -11.91 -18.82
N PHE A 101 18.38 -11.99 -17.88
CA PHE A 101 18.39 -11.15 -16.68
C PHE A 101 19.32 -9.96 -16.88
N THR A 102 18.76 -8.76 -17.01
CA THR A 102 19.50 -7.54 -17.35
C THR A 102 20.03 -6.80 -16.12
N SER A 103 19.35 -6.96 -14.97
CA SER A 103 19.77 -6.36 -13.71
C SER A 103 19.33 -7.25 -12.55
N TYR A 104 20.18 -7.36 -11.54
CA TYR A 104 19.86 -8.14 -10.33
C TYR A 104 20.60 -7.57 -9.13
N ALA A 105 20.01 -7.77 -7.95
CA ALA A 105 20.62 -7.47 -6.66
C ALA A 105 20.21 -8.54 -5.65
N PHE A 106 21.13 -8.84 -4.76
CA PHE A 106 20.91 -9.76 -3.63
C PHE A 106 20.94 -9.00 -2.32
N ASP A 107 20.23 -9.50 -1.34
CA ASP A 107 20.30 -9.01 0.03
C ASP A 107 21.46 -9.64 0.81
N GLY A 108 21.59 -9.26 2.10
CA GLY A 108 22.62 -9.79 2.99
C GLY A 108 22.57 -11.31 3.21
N ASP A 109 21.43 -11.94 2.97
CA ASP A 109 21.24 -13.40 3.07
C ASP A 109 21.45 -14.11 1.72
N GLY A 110 21.90 -13.39 0.70
CA GLY A 110 22.10 -13.89 -0.64
C GLY A 110 20.81 -14.25 -1.38
N ARG A 111 19.66 -13.68 -1.00
CA ARG A 111 18.38 -13.85 -1.69
C ARG A 111 18.16 -12.71 -2.66
N ILE A 112 17.39 -12.96 -3.73
CA ILE A 112 17.08 -11.94 -4.73
C ILE A 112 16.27 -10.81 -4.08
N ALA A 113 16.80 -9.60 -4.10
CA ALA A 113 16.13 -8.38 -3.65
C ALA A 113 15.54 -7.58 -4.82
N HIS A 114 16.22 -7.64 -5.98
CA HIS A 114 15.77 -6.99 -7.20
C HIS A 114 16.20 -7.85 -8.39
N LEU A 115 15.35 -7.93 -9.41
CA LEU A 115 15.62 -8.63 -10.65
C LEU A 115 14.87 -7.92 -11.78
N VAL A 116 15.58 -7.59 -12.86
CA VAL A 116 14.94 -7.16 -14.11
C VAL A 116 15.24 -8.22 -15.15
N MET A 117 14.20 -8.77 -15.73
CA MET A 117 14.30 -9.80 -16.77
C MET A 117 13.57 -9.39 -18.04
N ARG A 118 14.10 -9.83 -19.16
CA ARG A 118 13.43 -9.76 -20.46
C ARG A 118 12.65 -11.05 -20.67
N TYR A 119 11.52 -10.94 -21.36
CA TYR A 119 10.75 -12.10 -21.79
C TYR A 119 10.47 -12.02 -23.30
N PRO A 120 10.17 -13.16 -23.95
CA PRO A 120 9.92 -13.18 -25.38
C PRO A 120 8.66 -12.41 -25.77
N ALA A 121 8.68 -11.71 -26.91
CA ALA A 121 7.56 -10.90 -27.39
C ALA A 121 6.29 -11.72 -27.72
N TYR A 122 6.41 -13.03 -27.87
CA TYR A 122 5.25 -13.93 -28.07
C TYR A 122 4.58 -14.36 -26.76
N PHE A 123 5.14 -13.99 -25.60
CA PHE A 123 4.49 -14.29 -24.32
C PHE A 123 3.22 -13.46 -24.16
N THR A 124 2.13 -14.11 -23.72
CA THR A 124 0.81 -13.48 -23.56
C THR A 124 0.73 -12.71 -22.25
N ASP A 125 1.51 -11.63 -22.15
CA ASP A 125 1.57 -10.76 -20.98
C ASP A 125 0.29 -9.95 -20.73
N GLY A 126 -0.57 -9.77 -21.73
CA GLY A 126 -1.93 -9.21 -21.57
C GLY A 126 -2.90 -10.11 -20.82
N GLU A 127 -2.60 -11.42 -20.67
CA GLU A 127 -3.44 -12.37 -19.96
C GLU A 127 -3.05 -12.46 -18.47
N THR A 128 -3.99 -12.15 -17.58
CA THR A 128 -3.78 -12.21 -16.11
C THR A 128 -3.32 -13.59 -15.65
N ALA A 129 -3.85 -14.67 -16.23
CA ALA A 129 -3.48 -16.03 -15.88
C ALA A 129 -2.04 -16.36 -16.26
N SER A 130 -1.55 -15.86 -17.40
CA SER A 130 -0.17 -16.05 -17.85
C SER A 130 0.80 -15.33 -16.93
N ARG A 131 0.52 -14.06 -16.57
CA ARG A 131 1.31 -13.31 -15.58
C ARG A 131 1.36 -14.00 -14.22
N ALA A 132 0.20 -14.41 -13.70
CA ALA A 132 0.09 -15.05 -12.39
C ALA A 132 0.96 -16.30 -12.27
N ARG A 133 1.07 -17.11 -13.32
CA ARG A 133 1.95 -18.29 -13.34
C ARG A 133 3.41 -17.93 -13.18
N ILE A 134 3.87 -16.90 -13.91
CA ILE A 134 5.24 -16.41 -13.82
C ILE A 134 5.52 -15.85 -12.43
N GLU A 135 4.63 -15.00 -11.91
CA GLU A 135 4.73 -14.41 -10.57
C GLU A 135 4.79 -15.48 -9.49
N GLN A 136 3.98 -16.54 -9.60
CA GLN A 136 3.99 -17.67 -8.68
C GLN A 136 5.34 -18.41 -8.68
N VAL A 137 5.92 -18.67 -9.87
CA VAL A 137 7.24 -19.29 -9.99
C VAL A 137 8.32 -18.40 -9.37
N LEU A 138 8.32 -17.10 -9.71
CA LEU A 138 9.26 -16.12 -9.18
C LEU A 138 9.15 -16.03 -7.66
N HIS A 139 7.92 -15.93 -7.13
CA HIS A 139 7.68 -15.89 -5.69
C HIS A 139 8.20 -17.16 -4.97
N ALA A 140 7.95 -18.33 -5.54
CA ALA A 140 8.38 -19.60 -4.96
C ALA A 140 9.92 -19.77 -4.96
N LYS A 141 10.60 -19.27 -6.00
CA LYS A 141 12.03 -19.48 -6.22
C LYS A 141 12.92 -18.36 -5.68
N SER A 142 12.42 -17.12 -5.61
CA SER A 142 13.22 -15.98 -5.12
C SER A 142 13.33 -15.91 -3.60
N GLY A 143 12.43 -16.53 -2.85
CA GLY A 143 12.51 -16.66 -1.39
C GLY A 143 11.15 -16.69 -0.70
N ARG A 144 10.90 -17.73 0.07
CA ARG A 144 9.66 -17.87 0.84
C ARG A 144 9.58 -16.82 1.96
N GLY A 145 8.36 -16.37 2.25
CA GLY A 145 8.09 -15.46 3.36
C GLY A 145 8.41 -13.99 3.05
N ARG A 146 8.50 -13.63 1.77
CA ARG A 146 8.65 -12.25 1.31
C ARG A 146 7.54 -11.89 0.35
N GLU A 147 7.20 -10.62 0.33
CA GLU A 147 6.32 -10.05 -0.67
C GLU A 147 7.15 -9.41 -1.78
N TYR A 148 6.69 -9.57 -3.02
CA TYR A 148 7.35 -9.03 -4.20
C TYR A 148 6.38 -8.14 -4.97
N HIS A 149 6.89 -7.02 -5.47
CA HIS A 149 6.21 -6.20 -6.46
C HIS A 149 6.68 -6.62 -7.86
N PHE A 150 5.72 -6.87 -8.75
CA PHE A 150 5.95 -7.25 -10.14
C PHE A 150 5.50 -6.10 -11.04
N ALA A 151 6.44 -5.45 -11.71
CA ALA A 151 6.16 -4.38 -12.65
C ALA A 151 6.39 -4.90 -14.08
N TRP A 152 5.30 -5.11 -14.80
CA TRP A 152 5.32 -5.54 -16.20
C TRP A 152 5.37 -4.33 -17.13
N ASP A 153 6.33 -4.34 -18.07
CA ASP A 153 6.44 -3.40 -19.17
C ASP A 153 6.17 -4.16 -20.47
N GLU A 154 4.94 -4.06 -20.95
CA GLU A 154 4.46 -4.76 -22.15
C GLU A 154 5.10 -4.23 -23.42
N GLU A 155 5.44 -2.93 -23.46
CA GLU A 155 6.12 -2.33 -24.63
C GLU A 155 7.58 -2.75 -24.72
N GLY A 156 8.26 -2.81 -23.59
CA GLY A 156 9.66 -3.19 -23.48
C GLY A 156 9.89 -4.70 -23.37
N ASN A 157 8.85 -5.51 -23.21
CA ASN A 157 8.94 -6.95 -22.90
C ASN A 157 9.86 -7.21 -21.72
N THR A 158 9.69 -6.44 -20.63
CA THR A 158 10.48 -6.57 -19.42
C THR A 158 9.60 -6.73 -18.19
N LEU A 159 10.11 -7.50 -17.23
CA LEU A 159 9.50 -7.66 -15.90
C LEU A 159 10.52 -7.28 -14.84
N ALA A 160 10.17 -6.28 -14.04
CA ALA A 160 10.93 -5.93 -12.85
C ALA A 160 10.29 -6.55 -11.61
N VAL A 161 11.10 -7.26 -10.83
CA VAL A 161 10.72 -7.90 -9.58
C VAL A 161 11.48 -7.23 -8.45
N THR A 162 10.79 -6.70 -7.46
CA THR A 162 11.41 -6.00 -6.33
C THR A 162 10.80 -6.49 -5.03
N VAL A 163 11.64 -6.80 -4.05
CA VAL A 163 11.19 -7.15 -2.71
C VAL A 163 10.52 -5.95 -2.07
N LEU A 164 9.31 -6.14 -1.58
CA LEU A 164 8.67 -5.15 -0.73
C LEU A 164 9.24 -5.24 0.69
N PRO A 165 9.54 -4.11 1.34
CA PRO A 165 9.91 -4.11 2.75
C PRO A 165 8.74 -4.68 3.57
N PRO A 166 9.02 -5.37 4.68
CA PRO A 166 7.97 -5.80 5.59
C PRO A 166 7.19 -4.58 6.09
N LEU A 167 5.87 -4.71 6.17
CA LEU A 167 5.05 -3.66 6.74
C LEU A 167 5.45 -3.45 8.21
N PRO A 168 5.60 -2.20 8.67
CA PRO A 168 5.85 -1.93 10.08
C PRO A 168 4.67 -2.46 10.91
N THR A 169 4.97 -3.24 11.95
CA THR A 169 3.97 -3.85 12.84
C THR A 169 3.85 -3.13 14.17
N ASP A 170 4.70 -2.14 14.41
CA ASP A 170 4.83 -1.36 15.63
C ASP A 170 4.13 0.01 15.57
N ILE A 171 3.41 0.30 14.47
CA ILE A 171 2.64 1.53 14.35
C ILE A 171 1.50 1.51 15.37
N ALA A 172 1.53 2.45 16.31
CA ALA A 172 0.47 2.62 17.28
C ALA A 172 -0.84 3.04 16.60
N ALA A 173 -1.97 2.52 17.11
CA ALA A 173 -3.29 2.93 16.66
C ALA A 173 -3.47 4.44 16.84
N GLN A 174 -3.91 5.13 15.80
CA GLN A 174 -4.04 6.58 15.79
C GLN A 174 -5.48 6.99 15.57
N ARG A 175 -5.81 8.18 16.07
CA ARG A 175 -7.08 8.81 15.76
C ARG A 175 -6.97 9.51 14.41
N PHE A 176 -7.63 8.96 13.41
CA PHE A 176 -7.68 9.59 12.09
C PHE A 176 -8.55 10.85 12.11
N VAL A 177 -8.01 11.93 11.56
CA VAL A 177 -8.76 13.17 11.35
C VAL A 177 -9.25 13.17 9.91
N THR A 178 -10.46 12.63 9.70
CA THR A 178 -11.11 12.55 8.39
C THR A 178 -12.41 13.33 8.39
N ALA A 179 -12.87 13.73 7.21
CA ALA A 179 -14.19 14.32 7.04
C ALA A 179 -15.28 13.22 7.04
N PRO A 180 -16.53 13.54 7.34
CA PRO A 180 -17.63 12.59 7.19
C PRO A 180 -17.67 12.02 5.77
N GLY A 181 -17.77 10.69 5.64
CA GLY A 181 -17.72 9.97 4.37
C GLY A 181 -16.31 9.69 3.84
N GLU A 182 -15.25 10.01 4.57
CA GLU A 182 -13.88 9.60 4.29
C GLU A 182 -13.43 8.50 5.25
N THR A 183 -12.79 7.46 4.71
CA THR A 183 -12.20 6.36 5.48
C THR A 183 -10.76 6.17 5.01
N VAL A 184 -9.81 6.14 5.93
CA VAL A 184 -8.40 5.87 5.64
C VAL A 184 -8.20 4.37 5.58
N LEU A 185 -7.72 3.87 4.44
CA LEU A 185 -7.39 2.45 4.24
C LEU A 185 -5.93 2.14 4.53
N GLY A 186 -5.05 3.15 4.43
CA GLY A 186 -3.62 3.01 4.61
C GLY A 186 -2.89 4.29 4.23
N PHE A 187 -1.59 4.19 4.00
CA PHE A 187 -0.74 5.31 3.61
C PHE A 187 0.08 4.93 2.38
N THR A 188 0.41 5.93 1.56
CA THR A 188 1.23 5.77 0.37
C THR A 188 2.64 6.32 0.58
N ASP A 189 3.50 6.12 -0.42
CA ASP A 189 4.82 6.74 -0.48
C ASP A 189 4.71 8.29 -0.40
N PRO A 190 5.52 8.97 0.41
CA PRO A 190 5.51 10.42 0.57
C PRO A 190 5.82 11.22 -0.70
N THR A 191 6.30 10.58 -1.78
CA THR A 191 6.67 11.29 -3.02
C THR A 191 5.49 11.75 -3.87
N ALA A 192 4.28 11.27 -3.63
CA ALA A 192 3.08 11.52 -4.47
C ALA A 192 1.99 12.35 -3.76
N VAL A 193 2.33 13.46 -3.11
CA VAL A 193 1.45 14.05 -2.08
C VAL A 193 0.65 15.26 -2.52
N GLN A 194 -0.67 15.21 -2.29
CA GLN A 194 -1.53 16.41 -2.21
C GLN A 194 -2.04 16.70 -0.78
N ARG A 195 -2.12 15.71 0.08
CA ARG A 195 -2.60 15.81 1.47
C ARG A 195 -1.86 14.81 2.34
N THR A 196 -1.49 15.23 3.53
CA THR A 196 -0.87 14.36 4.53
C THR A 196 -1.72 14.27 5.79
N LEU A 197 -1.53 13.18 6.55
CA LEU A 197 -2.01 13.02 7.91
C LEU A 197 -0.83 12.74 8.84
N PRO A 198 -0.86 13.27 10.07
CA PRO A 198 0.18 12.97 11.05
C PRO A 198 0.08 11.52 11.51
N VAL A 199 1.21 10.83 11.48
CA VAL A 199 1.37 9.46 11.97
C VAL A 199 2.47 9.45 13.01
N ALA A 200 2.23 8.85 14.17
CA ALA A 200 3.25 8.61 15.17
C ALA A 200 4.00 7.31 14.82
N ASP A 201 5.32 7.39 14.78
CA ASP A 201 6.24 6.30 14.52
C ASP A 201 7.19 6.26 15.74
N GLY A 202 6.82 5.51 16.76
CA GLY A 202 7.45 5.58 18.08
C GLY A 202 7.27 6.97 18.72
N ASP A 203 8.38 7.62 19.03
CA ASP A 203 8.40 8.99 19.61
C ASP A 203 8.38 10.10 18.54
N GLU A 204 8.46 9.76 17.26
CA GLU A 204 8.46 10.73 16.17
C GLU A 204 7.08 10.87 15.55
N GLN A 205 6.74 12.11 15.15
CA GLN A 205 5.57 12.39 14.32
C GLN A 205 6.04 12.75 12.92
N ARG A 206 5.45 12.09 11.92
CA ARG A 206 5.67 12.45 10.53
C ARG A 206 4.36 12.56 9.77
N ASP A 207 4.32 13.46 8.81
CA ASP A 207 3.18 13.60 7.92
C ASP A 207 3.32 12.65 6.73
N VAL A 208 2.32 11.78 6.54
CA VAL A 208 2.29 10.80 5.45
C VAL A 208 1.00 10.89 4.65
N PRO A 209 1.04 10.59 3.34
CA PRO A 209 -0.13 10.67 2.48
C PRO A 209 -1.06 9.48 2.72
N PRO A 210 -2.35 9.73 3.04
CA PRO A 210 -3.33 8.67 3.25
C PRO A 210 -3.90 8.15 1.94
N VAL A 211 -4.20 6.86 1.89
CA VAL A 211 -5.14 6.27 0.94
C VAL A 211 -6.54 6.47 1.49
N VAL A 212 -7.30 7.40 0.91
CA VAL A 212 -8.65 7.75 1.36
C VAL A 212 -9.69 7.16 0.44
N TRP A 213 -10.53 6.31 1.00
CA TRP A 213 -11.75 5.82 0.35
C TRP A 213 -12.92 6.73 0.72
N ARG A 214 -13.67 7.19 -0.27
CA ARG A 214 -14.81 8.06 -0.08
C ARG A 214 -16.10 7.30 -0.28
N THR A 215 -16.97 7.35 0.73
CA THR A 215 -18.30 6.75 0.72
C THR A 215 -19.39 7.83 0.67
N GLY A 216 -20.61 7.42 0.45
CA GLY A 216 -21.78 8.31 0.41
C GLY A 216 -22.44 8.36 -0.95
N ILE A 217 -23.53 9.14 -1.04
CA ILE A 217 -24.43 9.15 -2.22
C ILE A 217 -23.80 9.63 -3.53
N ARG A 218 -22.66 10.31 -3.45
CA ARG A 218 -21.91 10.81 -4.62
C ARG A 218 -20.72 9.93 -4.96
N SER A 219 -20.43 8.89 -4.17
CA SER A 219 -19.31 8.00 -4.45
C SER A 219 -19.59 7.15 -5.69
N THR A 220 -18.58 6.95 -6.51
CA THR A 220 -18.57 5.94 -7.59
C THR A 220 -18.25 4.56 -7.05
N GLU A 221 -17.65 4.48 -5.87
CA GLU A 221 -17.13 3.27 -5.21
C GLU A 221 -17.72 3.14 -3.80
N PRO A 222 -19.06 2.89 -3.69
CA PRO A 222 -19.74 2.90 -2.39
C PRO A 222 -19.45 1.68 -1.53
N HIS A 223 -18.86 0.62 -2.08
CA HIS A 223 -18.60 -0.66 -1.42
C HIS A 223 -17.12 -1.02 -1.56
N LEU A 224 -16.61 -1.87 -0.65
CA LEU A 224 -15.21 -2.29 -0.63
C LEU A 224 -15.12 -3.81 -0.57
N LEU A 225 -14.30 -4.39 -1.43
CA LEU A 225 -13.85 -5.77 -1.35
C LEU A 225 -12.36 -5.79 -0.99
N VAL A 226 -12.03 -6.54 0.07
CA VAL A 226 -10.66 -6.73 0.56
C VAL A 226 -10.29 -8.19 0.36
N LEU A 227 -9.26 -8.45 -0.41
CA LEU A 227 -8.75 -9.80 -0.65
C LEU A 227 -7.34 -9.91 -0.10
N GLY A 228 -7.06 -10.99 0.63
CA GLY A 228 -5.74 -11.18 1.21
C GLY A 228 -5.45 -12.64 1.56
N ARG A 229 -4.18 -12.95 1.77
CA ARG A 229 -3.75 -14.24 2.31
C ARG A 229 -3.98 -14.29 3.81
N PRO A 230 -4.05 -15.48 4.42
CA PRO A 230 -4.02 -15.63 5.87
C PRO A 230 -2.84 -14.85 6.48
N GLY A 231 -3.12 -14.04 7.49
CA GLY A 231 -2.10 -13.20 8.15
C GLY A 231 -1.78 -11.86 7.46
N SER A 232 -2.39 -11.54 6.31
CA SER A 232 -2.16 -10.26 5.60
C SER A 232 -2.83 -9.04 6.23
N GLY A 233 -3.61 -9.22 7.32
CA GLY A 233 -4.22 -8.11 8.05
C GLY A 233 -5.62 -7.70 7.58
N THR A 234 -6.32 -8.53 6.78
CA THR A 234 -7.69 -8.26 6.31
C THR A 234 -8.65 -7.93 7.46
N THR A 235 -8.66 -8.76 8.52
CA THR A 235 -9.46 -8.53 9.74
C THR A 235 -9.05 -7.23 10.46
N THR A 236 -7.75 -6.91 10.52
CA THR A 236 -7.25 -5.67 11.12
C THR A 236 -7.74 -4.45 10.34
N LEU A 237 -7.72 -4.52 9.01
CA LEU A 237 -8.27 -3.47 8.15
C LEU A 237 -9.77 -3.28 8.39
N LEU A 238 -10.55 -4.36 8.44
CA LEU A 238 -11.99 -4.26 8.71
C LEU A 238 -12.28 -3.64 10.08
N ARG A 239 -11.52 -4.01 11.12
CA ARG A 239 -11.61 -3.36 12.43
C ARG A 239 -11.33 -1.87 12.37
N SER A 240 -10.31 -1.46 11.63
CA SER A 240 -9.99 -0.04 11.41
C SER A 240 -11.13 0.68 10.70
N VAL A 241 -11.69 0.07 9.64
CA VAL A 241 -12.85 0.61 8.93
C VAL A 241 -14.06 0.73 9.86
N ALA A 242 -14.36 -0.30 10.68
CA ALA A 242 -15.44 -0.28 11.65
C ALA A 242 -15.31 0.88 12.65
N LEU A 243 -14.12 1.07 13.23
CA LEU A 243 -13.84 2.15 14.18
C LEU A 243 -14.00 3.53 13.55
N GLN A 244 -13.60 3.69 12.30
CA GLN A 244 -13.78 4.94 11.55
C GLN A 244 -15.26 5.17 11.21
N ALA A 245 -15.96 4.12 10.78
CA ALA A 245 -17.39 4.16 10.47
C ALA A 245 -18.23 4.59 11.68
N LEU A 246 -17.91 4.09 12.88
CA LEU A 246 -18.60 4.43 14.13
C LEU A 246 -18.53 5.91 14.52
N GLN A 247 -17.62 6.68 13.94
CA GLN A 247 -17.58 8.13 14.19
C GLN A 247 -18.81 8.85 13.62
N TYR A 248 -19.41 8.33 12.56
CA TYR A 248 -20.47 9.00 11.81
C TYR A 248 -21.64 8.09 11.45
N GLY A 249 -21.56 6.78 11.72
CA GLY A 249 -22.52 5.78 11.26
C GLY A 249 -22.74 4.66 12.26
N ASP A 250 -23.63 3.75 11.88
CA ASP A 250 -23.90 2.50 12.60
C ASP A 250 -23.29 1.33 11.85
N VAL A 251 -22.92 0.28 12.58
CA VAL A 251 -22.16 -0.86 12.05
C VAL A 251 -22.85 -2.17 12.40
N VAL A 252 -23.00 -3.05 11.42
CA VAL A 252 -23.33 -4.47 11.57
C VAL A 252 -22.12 -5.27 11.13
N ILE A 253 -21.66 -6.19 11.96
CA ILE A 253 -20.50 -7.03 11.71
C ILE A 253 -20.93 -8.49 11.67
N VAL A 254 -20.52 -9.19 10.62
CA VAL A 254 -20.71 -10.63 10.45
C VAL A 254 -19.36 -11.28 10.24
N GLU A 255 -18.99 -12.16 11.15
CA GLU A 255 -17.71 -12.86 11.15
C GLU A 255 -17.93 -14.34 10.81
N GLY A 256 -17.45 -14.77 9.64
CA GLY A 256 -17.62 -16.16 9.19
C GLY A 256 -16.72 -17.16 9.88
N SER A 257 -15.59 -16.71 10.42
CA SER A 257 -14.60 -17.61 11.04
C SER A 257 -14.98 -18.11 12.42
N GLY A 258 -15.88 -17.41 13.13
CA GLY A 258 -16.24 -17.74 14.51
C GLY A 258 -15.10 -17.58 15.53
N THR A 259 -14.05 -16.84 15.20
CA THR A 259 -12.87 -16.63 16.06
C THR A 259 -13.10 -15.58 17.15
N GLY A 260 -14.16 -14.77 17.03
CA GLY A 260 -14.48 -13.71 17.98
C GLY A 260 -13.58 -12.49 17.84
N ASP A 261 -13.01 -12.30 16.68
CA ASP A 261 -12.07 -11.21 16.38
C ASP A 261 -12.68 -9.81 16.55
N TYR A 262 -13.98 -9.70 16.50
CA TYR A 262 -14.74 -8.45 16.67
C TYR A 262 -15.41 -8.30 18.04
N ALA A 263 -15.18 -9.22 18.99
CA ALA A 263 -15.77 -9.16 20.32
C ALA A 263 -15.49 -7.85 21.05
N CYS A 264 -14.34 -7.22 20.80
CA CYS A 264 -13.96 -5.92 21.36
C CYS A 264 -14.87 -4.76 20.93
N LEU A 265 -15.68 -4.94 19.89
CA LEU A 265 -16.64 -3.93 19.39
C LEU A 265 -18.06 -4.14 19.95
N THR A 266 -18.35 -5.31 20.51
CA THR A 266 -19.67 -5.62 21.08
C THR A 266 -20.05 -4.62 22.18
N GLY A 267 -21.28 -4.10 22.12
CA GLY A 267 -21.81 -3.15 23.10
C GLY A 267 -21.30 -1.72 22.97
N ARG A 268 -20.47 -1.40 21.95
CA ARG A 268 -20.12 -0.02 21.65
C ARG A 268 -21.31 0.71 21.01
N GLU A 269 -21.43 2.01 21.30
CA GLU A 269 -22.43 2.86 20.67
C GLU A 269 -22.27 2.83 19.13
N GLY A 270 -23.38 2.63 18.42
CA GLY A 270 -23.41 2.50 16.96
C GLY A 270 -23.13 1.09 16.44
N VAL A 271 -22.70 0.14 17.28
CA VAL A 271 -22.59 -1.28 16.89
C VAL A 271 -23.94 -1.95 17.11
N LEU A 272 -24.63 -2.25 16.02
CA LEU A 272 -25.98 -2.83 16.05
C LEU A 272 -25.95 -4.33 16.28
N ALA A 273 -24.98 -5.03 15.67
CA ALA A 273 -24.77 -6.46 15.83
C ALA A 273 -23.31 -6.84 15.58
N VAL A 274 -22.84 -7.88 16.27
CA VAL A 274 -21.61 -8.61 16.01
C VAL A 274 -21.97 -10.10 16.04
N GLU A 275 -22.05 -10.70 14.86
CA GLU A 275 -22.52 -12.08 14.69
C GLU A 275 -21.39 -12.98 14.19
N CYS A 276 -21.18 -14.08 14.89
CA CYS A 276 -20.16 -15.09 14.53
C CYS A 276 -20.76 -16.48 14.24
N GLY A 277 -22.08 -16.61 14.28
CA GLY A 277 -22.81 -17.84 13.98
C GLY A 277 -23.75 -17.68 12.79
N LEU A 278 -24.04 -18.76 12.07
CA LEU A 278 -24.86 -18.75 10.86
C LEU A 278 -26.25 -18.15 11.06
N ALA A 279 -26.94 -18.52 12.13
CA ALA A 279 -28.31 -18.02 12.39
C ALA A 279 -28.34 -16.51 12.65
N GLY A 280 -27.41 -16.00 13.45
CA GLY A 280 -27.27 -14.55 13.69
C GLY A 280 -26.85 -13.79 12.46
N ALA A 281 -25.92 -14.36 11.68
CA ALA A 281 -25.47 -13.82 10.40
C ALA A 281 -26.64 -13.66 9.42
N LEU A 282 -27.45 -14.71 9.23
CA LEU A 282 -28.63 -14.67 8.35
C LEU A 282 -29.63 -13.60 8.82
N ALA A 283 -29.97 -13.60 10.11
CA ALA A 283 -30.93 -12.62 10.67
C ALA A 283 -30.43 -11.18 10.49
N SER A 284 -29.14 -10.93 10.76
CA SER A 284 -28.56 -9.58 10.63
C SER A 284 -28.49 -9.13 9.18
N LEU A 285 -28.17 -10.02 8.24
CA LEU A 285 -28.14 -9.69 6.82
C LEU A 285 -29.54 -9.50 6.21
N GLU A 286 -30.52 -10.29 6.62
CA GLU A 286 -31.94 -10.06 6.28
C GLU A 286 -32.44 -8.72 6.78
N TRP A 287 -32.15 -8.39 8.05
CA TRP A 287 -32.46 -7.09 8.60
C TRP A 287 -31.79 -5.97 7.78
N ALA A 288 -30.52 -6.09 7.45
CA ALA A 288 -29.78 -5.09 6.68
C ALA A 288 -30.33 -4.89 5.26
N ALA A 289 -30.80 -5.97 4.62
CA ALA A 289 -31.49 -5.88 3.32
C ALA A 289 -32.80 -5.11 3.44
N HIS A 290 -33.65 -5.44 4.40
CA HIS A 290 -34.91 -4.74 4.66
C HIS A 290 -34.69 -3.28 5.07
N GLU A 291 -33.69 -3.01 5.90
CA GLU A 291 -33.35 -1.64 6.30
C GLU A 291 -32.89 -0.81 5.10
N THR A 292 -32.13 -1.40 4.18
CA THR A 292 -31.73 -0.75 2.93
C THR A 292 -32.94 -0.37 2.09
N GLU A 293 -33.91 -1.28 1.93
CA GLU A 293 -35.17 -1.02 1.21
C GLU A 293 -35.99 0.06 1.91
N ARG A 294 -36.14 0.00 3.23
CA ARG A 294 -36.86 0.98 4.02
C ARG A 294 -36.28 2.39 3.83
N ARG A 295 -34.96 2.53 3.93
CA ARG A 295 -34.25 3.80 3.71
C ARG A 295 -34.46 4.33 2.29
N LEU A 296 -34.39 3.46 1.29
CA LEU A 296 -34.59 3.83 -0.11
C LEU A 296 -35.99 4.37 -0.35
N ILE A 297 -37.02 3.68 0.18
CA ILE A 297 -38.43 4.09 0.07
C ILE A 297 -38.65 5.43 0.80
N ALA A 298 -38.12 5.58 2.01
CA ALA A 298 -38.24 6.80 2.80
C ALA A 298 -37.59 8.00 2.09
N ALA A 299 -36.39 7.81 1.54
CA ALA A 299 -35.69 8.85 0.79
C ALA A 299 -36.45 9.24 -0.49
N ASN A 300 -37.05 8.28 -1.20
CA ASN A 300 -37.85 8.55 -2.40
C ASN A 300 -39.14 9.32 -2.07
N ARG A 301 -39.86 8.91 -1.01
CA ARG A 301 -41.07 9.60 -0.56
C ARG A 301 -40.79 11.03 -0.13
N ALA A 302 -39.72 11.24 0.64
CA ALA A 302 -39.30 12.57 1.07
C ALA A 302 -38.98 13.47 -0.14
N ARG A 303 -38.25 12.94 -1.14
CA ARG A 303 -37.92 13.67 -2.36
C ARG A 303 -39.17 14.04 -3.17
N GLN A 304 -40.15 13.13 -3.30
CA GLN A 304 -41.42 13.39 -3.97
C GLN A 304 -42.22 14.50 -3.26
N ALA A 305 -42.14 14.55 -1.95
CA ALA A 305 -42.81 15.57 -1.12
C ALA A 305 -42.02 16.89 -1.02
N GLY A 306 -40.83 17.00 -1.63
CA GLY A 306 -39.96 18.18 -1.51
C GLY A 306 -39.30 18.33 -0.13
N HIS A 307 -39.25 17.28 0.66
CA HIS A 307 -38.66 17.29 2.00
C HIS A 307 -37.29 16.59 2.02
N PRO A 308 -36.43 16.93 3.00
CA PRO A 308 -35.20 16.16 3.25
C PRO A 308 -35.54 14.74 3.77
N PRO A 309 -34.63 13.77 3.58
CA PRO A 309 -34.80 12.43 4.11
C PRO A 309 -35.01 12.46 5.64
N PRO A 310 -35.80 11.53 6.20
CA PRO A 310 -36.02 11.43 7.68
C PRO A 310 -34.69 11.28 8.43
N ASP A 311 -34.64 11.80 9.66
CA ASP A 311 -33.40 11.83 10.44
C ASP A 311 -32.86 10.44 10.77
N ASP A 312 -33.73 9.46 10.97
CA ASP A 312 -33.38 8.05 11.21
C ASP A 312 -32.74 7.36 10.03
N THR A 313 -32.82 7.96 8.82
CA THR A 313 -32.17 7.45 7.60
C THR A 313 -30.89 8.20 7.24
N ARG A 314 -30.56 9.28 7.94
CA ARG A 314 -29.39 10.14 7.62
C ARG A 314 -28.08 9.55 8.11
N ARG A 315 -28.12 8.80 9.21
CA ARG A 315 -26.91 8.18 9.76
C ARG A 315 -26.49 7.00 8.86
N PRO A 316 -25.27 6.99 8.29
CA PRO A 316 -24.84 5.90 7.44
C PRO A 316 -24.88 4.55 8.14
N LEU A 317 -25.23 3.49 7.41
CA LEU A 317 -25.17 2.10 7.87
C LEU A 317 -24.01 1.38 7.16
N TRP A 318 -23.19 0.70 7.93
CA TRP A 318 -22.08 -0.09 7.45
C TRP A 318 -22.31 -1.57 7.73
N ILE A 319 -22.19 -2.41 6.71
CA ILE A 319 -22.32 -3.86 6.78
C ILE A 319 -20.93 -4.43 6.49
N LEU A 320 -20.28 -4.98 7.51
CA LEU A 320 -18.95 -5.56 7.41
C LEU A 320 -19.06 -7.09 7.48
N LEU A 321 -18.50 -7.77 6.47
CA LEU A 321 -18.42 -9.23 6.42
C LEU A 321 -16.95 -9.64 6.37
N ASP A 322 -16.54 -10.44 7.34
CA ASP A 322 -15.23 -11.08 7.35
C ASP A 322 -15.37 -12.56 7.03
N ARG A 323 -14.75 -13.03 5.97
CA ARG A 323 -14.76 -14.42 5.50
C ARG A 323 -16.17 -15.00 5.27
N PRO A 324 -17.00 -14.39 4.43
CA PRO A 324 -18.36 -14.85 4.16
C PRO A 324 -18.41 -16.22 3.47
N SER A 325 -17.34 -16.65 2.80
CA SER A 325 -17.26 -17.98 2.18
C SER A 325 -17.45 -19.10 3.19
N VAL A 326 -16.94 -18.96 4.42
CA VAL A 326 -17.12 -19.92 5.51
C VAL A 326 -18.59 -20.05 5.88
N LEU A 327 -19.31 -18.94 5.97
CA LEU A 327 -20.75 -18.97 6.24
C LEU A 327 -21.53 -19.59 5.09
N GLY A 328 -21.11 -19.36 3.83
CA GLY A 328 -21.69 -20.02 2.67
C GLY A 328 -21.55 -21.54 2.72
N HIS A 329 -20.38 -22.06 3.13
CA HIS A 329 -20.17 -23.50 3.32
C HIS A 329 -21.04 -24.06 4.46
N LEU A 330 -21.14 -23.36 5.58
CA LEU A 330 -21.99 -23.78 6.70
C LEU A 330 -23.47 -23.79 6.30
N ALA A 331 -23.92 -22.76 5.60
CA ALA A 331 -25.29 -22.67 5.09
C ALA A 331 -25.62 -23.82 4.13
N ALA A 332 -24.70 -24.14 3.23
CA ALA A 332 -24.89 -25.24 2.29
C ALA A 332 -24.96 -26.60 3.03
N ALA A 333 -24.14 -26.82 4.06
CA ALA A 333 -24.17 -28.04 4.88
C ALA A 333 -25.49 -28.22 5.64
N ASP A 334 -26.07 -27.09 6.12
CA ASP A 334 -27.32 -27.12 6.89
C ASP A 334 -28.57 -26.93 6.00
N GLY A 335 -28.41 -26.87 4.67
CA GLY A 335 -29.52 -26.71 3.72
C GLY A 335 -30.15 -25.31 3.79
N HIS A 336 -29.44 -24.31 4.30
CA HIS A 336 -29.87 -22.94 4.34
C HIS A 336 -29.48 -22.17 3.07
N ARG A 337 -30.15 -21.03 2.86
CA ARG A 337 -29.82 -20.09 1.79
C ARG A 337 -28.41 -19.50 2.03
N ASP A 338 -27.65 -19.31 0.95
CA ASP A 338 -26.38 -18.62 1.00
C ASP A 338 -26.54 -17.19 1.57
N PRO A 339 -25.89 -16.86 2.69
CA PRO A 339 -25.95 -15.52 3.30
C PRO A 339 -25.55 -14.40 2.36
N GLN A 340 -24.61 -14.65 1.45
CA GLN A 340 -24.15 -13.65 0.48
C GLN A 340 -25.26 -13.18 -0.47
N SER A 341 -26.26 -14.05 -0.73
CA SER A 341 -27.40 -13.69 -1.57
C SER A 341 -28.25 -12.54 -0.99
N LEU A 342 -28.20 -12.32 0.34
CA LEU A 342 -28.87 -11.24 1.03
C LEU A 342 -28.21 -9.87 0.80
N LEU A 343 -26.96 -9.86 0.32
CA LEU A 343 -26.25 -8.62 -0.01
C LEU A 343 -26.67 -7.98 -1.32
N GLN A 344 -27.48 -8.66 -2.14
CA GLN A 344 -27.88 -8.11 -3.45
C GLN A 344 -28.56 -6.74 -3.36
N VAL A 345 -29.43 -6.53 -2.39
CA VAL A 345 -30.14 -5.25 -2.20
C VAL A 345 -29.17 -4.19 -1.68
N PRO A 346 -28.39 -4.40 -0.60
CA PRO A 346 -27.38 -3.47 -0.14
C PRO A 346 -26.36 -3.09 -1.22
N LEU A 347 -25.86 -4.04 -1.98
CA LEU A 347 -24.87 -3.79 -3.04
C LEU A 347 -25.43 -2.96 -4.21
N ARG A 348 -26.66 -3.22 -4.62
CA ARG A 348 -27.27 -2.49 -5.74
C ARG A 348 -27.77 -1.10 -5.38
N HIS A 349 -28.32 -0.95 -4.20
CA HIS A 349 -29.08 0.24 -3.78
C HIS A 349 -28.47 0.97 -2.59
N GLY A 350 -27.45 0.41 -1.94
CA GLY A 350 -26.87 0.92 -0.73
C GLY A 350 -26.38 2.36 -0.85
N ARG A 351 -25.73 2.71 -1.97
CA ARG A 351 -25.30 4.09 -2.21
C ARG A 351 -26.44 5.12 -2.03
N ALA A 352 -27.59 4.84 -2.60
CA ALA A 352 -28.75 5.74 -2.54
C ALA A 352 -29.42 5.73 -1.16
N ALA A 353 -29.29 4.62 -0.42
CA ALA A 353 -29.85 4.42 0.91
C ALA A 353 -28.88 4.82 2.05
N GLY A 354 -27.68 5.27 1.75
CA GLY A 354 -26.64 5.55 2.76
C GLY A 354 -26.13 4.28 3.44
N VAL A 355 -26.08 3.16 2.70
CA VAL A 355 -25.59 1.84 3.17
C VAL A 355 -24.32 1.46 2.43
N THR A 356 -23.28 1.15 3.17
CA THR A 356 -21.99 0.73 2.68
C THR A 356 -21.73 -0.73 3.04
N VAL A 357 -21.31 -1.53 2.08
CA VAL A 357 -20.92 -2.94 2.29
C VAL A 357 -19.40 -3.05 2.18
N VAL A 358 -18.80 -3.72 3.15
CA VAL A 358 -17.36 -4.03 3.17
C VAL A 358 -17.21 -5.53 3.37
N VAL A 359 -16.55 -6.19 2.45
CA VAL A 359 -16.32 -7.63 2.50
C VAL A 359 -14.82 -7.88 2.54
N ALA A 360 -14.36 -8.72 3.45
CA ALA A 360 -13.01 -9.25 3.45
C ALA A 360 -13.03 -10.76 3.26
N GLU A 361 -12.18 -11.25 2.35
CA GLU A 361 -12.02 -12.68 2.12
C GLU A 361 -10.54 -13.05 2.13
N GLN A 362 -10.27 -14.29 2.51
CA GLN A 362 -8.93 -14.86 2.56
C GLN A 362 -8.83 -16.02 1.60
N PHE A 363 -7.76 -16.05 0.80
CA PHE A 363 -7.48 -17.14 -0.12
C PHE A 363 -6.14 -17.77 0.21
N ASP A 364 -6.10 -19.09 0.30
CA ASP A 364 -4.89 -19.87 0.55
C ASP A 364 -4.02 -20.01 -0.71
N GLY A 365 -4.54 -19.65 -1.87
CA GLY A 365 -3.88 -19.70 -3.16
C GLY A 365 -4.79 -19.24 -4.31
N VAL A 366 -4.21 -19.12 -5.50
CA VAL A 366 -4.93 -18.66 -6.72
C VAL A 366 -5.95 -19.71 -7.20
N ASP A 367 -5.86 -20.97 -6.73
CA ASP A 367 -6.71 -22.08 -7.16
C ASP A 367 -8.14 -22.01 -6.58
N GLY A 368 -8.45 -20.99 -5.80
CA GLY A 368 -9.76 -20.74 -5.20
C GLY A 368 -10.55 -19.57 -5.79
N LEU A 369 -10.04 -18.99 -6.89
CA LEU A 369 -10.70 -17.87 -7.58
C LEU A 369 -11.47 -18.34 -8.79
#